data_f3a1423f5df29bb8cae3350569126d0f
#
_entry.id   f3a1423f5df29bb8cae3350569126d0f
#
_cell.length_a   1.000
_cell.length_b   1.000
_cell.length_c   1.000
_cell.angle_alpha   90.00
_cell.angle_beta   90.00
_cell.angle_gamma   90.00
#
_symmetry.space_group_name_H-M   'P 1'
#
loop_
_entity.id
_entity.type
_entity.pdbx_description
1 polymer ?
#
loop_
_entity_poly.entity_id
_entity_poly.type
_entity_poly.pdbx_seq_one_letter_code
_entity_poly.pdbx_strand_id
1 'polypeptide(L)'
;MKRIFLYLITVAFIAACSEDKPLWQQWSGTVAIGTSKLNIGFTINTGTDGKQVCTMDVPEQGAKDIPAELAKNDKDSLCITIPMLKAVYNGCKLSDDSIQGVFTQNGIALPLNLKAGRVEPDRAQTPQQAEYKTEEVVFKNDAEGAELAGTLTYPLNFDDFDKGTVPVVLMVSGSGSQNRDEEIMGHKPFLVIADYLAKNGIASLRYDDRGVGGSKASV
;
A
#
# COMPACT_ATOMS: atom_id res chain seq x y z
N MET A 1 20.68 -78.02 10.42
CA MET A 1 19.74 -76.96 10.05
C MET A 1 20.18 -75.68 10.75
N LYS A 2 20.90 -74.80 10.02
CA LYS A 2 21.38 -73.50 10.58
C LYS A 2 20.37 -72.44 10.19
N ARG A 3 19.72 -71.81 11.18
CA ARG A 3 18.82 -70.67 10.98
C ARG A 3 19.67 -69.40 10.90
N ILE A 4 19.64 -68.75 9.73
CA ILE A 4 20.25 -67.45 9.50
C ILE A 4 19.20 -66.40 9.87
N PHE A 5 19.51 -65.59 10.93
CA PHE A 5 18.71 -64.40 11.30
C PHE A 5 19.21 -63.23 10.49
N LEU A 6 18.34 -62.75 9.58
CA LEU A 6 18.58 -61.56 8.78
C LEU A 6 18.12 -60.35 9.59
N TYR A 7 19.05 -59.53 10.12
CA TYR A 7 18.72 -58.24 10.70
C TYR A 7 18.51 -57.21 9.62
N LEU A 8 17.24 -56.77 9.47
CA LEU A 8 16.88 -55.67 8.61
C LEU A 8 17.16 -54.36 9.37
N ILE A 9 18.26 -53.68 9.02
CA ILE A 9 18.55 -52.32 9.53
C ILE A 9 17.74 -51.34 8.73
N THR A 10 16.61 -50.83 9.29
CA THR A 10 15.86 -49.71 8.77
C THR A 10 16.62 -48.43 9.10
N VAL A 11 17.33 -47.88 8.12
CA VAL A 11 17.88 -46.53 8.20
C VAL A 11 16.74 -45.53 8.03
N ALA A 12 16.27 -44.96 9.11
CA ALA A 12 15.34 -43.81 9.07
C ALA A 12 16.11 -42.59 8.55
N PHE A 13 15.88 -42.24 7.30
CA PHE A 13 16.26 -40.91 6.78
C PHE A 13 15.39 -39.87 7.49
N ILE A 14 15.95 -39.19 8.51
CA ILE A 14 15.40 -37.95 9.02
C ILE A 14 15.71 -36.89 7.96
N ALA A 15 14.75 -36.64 7.07
CA ALA A 15 14.76 -35.45 6.23
C ALA A 15 14.62 -34.25 7.20
N ALA A 16 15.73 -33.63 7.54
CA ALA A 16 15.71 -32.30 8.13
C ALA A 16 15.18 -31.37 7.03
N CYS A 17 13.90 -31.01 7.10
CA CYS A 17 13.40 -29.83 6.41
C CYS A 17 14.16 -28.64 7.02
N SER A 18 15.20 -28.19 6.35
CA SER A 18 15.66 -26.84 6.51
C SER A 18 14.52 -25.96 5.99
N GLU A 19 13.79 -25.29 6.88
CA GLU A 19 12.97 -24.17 6.47
C GLU A 19 13.91 -23.16 5.81
N ASP A 20 13.85 -23.09 4.48
CA ASP A 20 14.55 -22.06 3.74
C ASP A 20 13.98 -20.72 4.20
N LYS A 21 14.71 -20.03 5.07
CA LYS A 21 14.35 -18.66 5.48
C LYS A 21 14.26 -17.82 4.21
N PRO A 22 13.18 -17.05 4.04
CA PRO A 22 13.05 -16.24 2.84
C PRO A 22 14.28 -15.35 2.68
N LEU A 23 14.79 -15.26 1.44
CA LEU A 23 15.95 -14.42 1.09
C LEU A 23 15.71 -12.93 1.33
N TRP A 24 14.49 -12.56 1.73
CA TRP A 24 14.09 -11.21 2.04
C TRP A 24 13.39 -11.14 3.39
N GLN A 25 13.58 -10.03 4.09
CA GLN A 25 12.90 -9.69 5.33
C GLN A 25 12.23 -8.33 5.14
N GLN A 26 10.97 -8.23 5.53
CA GLN A 26 10.23 -6.98 5.53
C GLN A 26 9.77 -6.66 6.95
N TRP A 27 9.99 -5.42 7.33
CA TRP A 27 9.64 -4.88 8.63
C TRP A 27 8.84 -3.61 8.45
N SER A 28 7.78 -3.43 9.19
CA SER A 28 6.95 -2.23 9.12
C SER A 28 6.50 -1.75 10.50
N GLY A 29 6.34 -0.45 10.64
CA GLY A 29 5.85 0.19 11.86
C GLY A 29 5.41 1.61 11.60
N THR A 30 4.78 2.22 12.61
CA THR A 30 4.22 3.58 12.50
C THR A 30 4.90 4.52 13.47
N VAL A 31 5.34 5.69 13.00
CA VAL A 31 5.76 6.82 13.82
C VAL A 31 4.65 7.84 13.94
N ALA A 32 4.51 8.46 15.11
CA ALA A 32 3.60 9.58 15.33
C ALA A 32 4.41 10.88 15.35
N ILE A 33 4.00 11.86 14.53
CA ILE A 33 4.60 13.20 14.46
C ILE A 33 3.49 14.23 14.67
N GLY A 34 3.35 14.71 15.89
CA GLY A 34 2.21 15.56 16.27
C GLY A 34 0.89 14.79 16.11
N THR A 35 -0.01 15.31 15.28
CA THR A 35 -1.30 14.66 14.95
C THR A 35 -1.23 13.70 13.76
N SER A 36 -0.12 13.68 13.05
CA SER A 36 0.08 12.84 11.85
C SER A 36 0.75 11.52 12.20
N LYS A 37 0.45 10.50 11.41
CA LYS A 37 1.10 9.18 11.47
C LYS A 37 1.77 8.92 10.13
N LEU A 38 2.97 8.32 10.17
CA LEU A 38 3.68 7.85 8.99
C LEU A 38 4.04 6.40 9.18
N ASN A 39 3.72 5.57 8.21
CA ASN A 39 4.16 4.19 8.16
C ASN A 39 5.55 4.13 7.53
N ILE A 40 6.45 3.44 8.20
CA ILE A 40 7.82 3.22 7.76
C ILE A 40 8.00 1.74 7.52
N GLY A 41 8.49 1.38 6.34
CA GLY A 41 8.87 0.02 6.00
C GLY A 41 10.35 -0.10 5.72
N PHE A 42 10.95 -1.24 6.10
CA PHE A 42 12.28 -1.63 5.71
C PHE A 42 12.23 -2.97 4.99
N THR A 43 12.85 -3.05 3.82
CA THR A 43 13.03 -4.29 3.07
C THR A 43 14.51 -4.65 3.03
N ILE A 44 14.84 -5.84 3.51
CA ILE A 44 16.21 -6.37 3.54
C ILE A 44 16.25 -7.56 2.59
N ASN A 45 16.99 -7.44 1.50
CA ASN A 45 17.24 -8.50 0.55
C ASN A 45 18.64 -9.06 0.73
N THR A 46 18.77 -10.38 0.77
CA THR A 46 20.07 -11.06 0.81
C THR A 46 20.37 -11.64 -0.56
N GLY A 47 21.41 -11.13 -1.22
CA GLY A 47 21.86 -11.64 -2.50
C GLY A 47 22.46 -13.05 -2.40
N THR A 48 22.64 -13.70 -3.54
CA THR A 48 23.27 -15.03 -3.63
C THR A 48 24.75 -15.02 -3.18
N ASP A 49 25.35 -13.84 -3.17
CA ASP A 49 26.72 -13.61 -2.63
C ASP A 49 26.74 -13.36 -1.11
N GLY A 50 25.58 -13.46 -0.45
CA GLY A 50 25.41 -13.21 0.98
C GLY A 50 25.39 -11.74 1.39
N LYS A 51 25.53 -10.80 0.44
CA LYS A 51 25.41 -9.37 0.75
C LYS A 51 23.97 -8.98 1.00
N GLN A 52 23.76 -8.18 2.03
CA GLN A 52 22.45 -7.63 2.36
C GLN A 52 22.32 -6.21 1.82
N VAL A 53 21.19 -5.94 1.17
CA VAL A 53 20.78 -4.62 0.70
C VAL A 53 19.52 -4.23 1.44
N CYS A 54 19.47 -3.02 1.96
CA CYS A 54 18.31 -2.50 2.68
C CYS A 54 17.73 -1.30 1.95
N THR A 55 16.40 -1.23 1.90
CA THR A 55 15.67 -0.04 1.46
C THR A 55 14.62 0.36 2.49
N MET A 56 14.23 1.62 2.48
CA MET A 56 13.18 2.19 3.30
C MET A 56 12.05 2.75 2.44
N ASP A 57 10.82 2.52 2.85
CA ASP A 57 9.60 3.05 2.22
C ASP A 57 8.82 3.90 3.21
N VAL A 58 8.20 4.99 2.73
CA VAL A 58 7.24 5.81 3.48
C VAL A 58 6.05 6.10 2.57
N PRO A 59 5.04 5.21 2.53
CA PRO A 59 3.94 5.28 1.57
C PRO A 59 3.16 6.59 1.58
N GLU A 60 2.90 7.17 2.77
CA GLU A 60 2.18 8.44 2.90
C GLU A 60 2.90 9.65 2.30
N GLN A 61 4.21 9.52 2.10
CA GLN A 61 5.05 10.54 1.44
C GLN A 61 5.39 10.16 -0.01
N GLY A 62 4.88 9.03 -0.50
CA GLY A 62 5.22 8.49 -1.81
C GLY A 62 6.68 8.11 -1.97
N ALA A 63 7.41 8.04 -0.88
CA ALA A 63 8.81 7.67 -0.89
C ALA A 63 8.94 6.15 -0.90
N LYS A 64 9.69 5.64 -1.88
CA LYS A 64 9.88 4.21 -2.10
C LYS A 64 11.33 3.91 -2.44
N ASP A 65 11.77 2.73 -2.01
CA ASP A 65 13.11 2.20 -2.30
C ASP A 65 14.25 3.17 -1.91
N ILE A 66 14.08 3.96 -0.84
CA ILE A 66 15.14 4.84 -0.33
C ILE A 66 16.32 3.98 0.11
N PRO A 67 17.53 4.17 -0.44
CA PRO A 67 18.69 3.38 -0.05
C PRO A 67 19.02 3.52 1.43
N ALA A 68 19.22 2.40 2.09
CA ALA A 68 19.59 2.32 3.49
C ALA A 68 20.73 1.34 3.70
N GLU A 69 21.51 1.54 4.75
CA GLU A 69 22.67 0.74 5.11
C GLU A 69 22.41 -0.05 6.39
N LEU A 70 22.67 -1.35 6.35
CA LEU A 70 22.58 -2.21 7.52
C LEU A 70 23.87 -2.06 8.34
N ALA A 71 23.79 -1.29 9.42
CA ALA A 71 24.88 -1.20 10.38
C ALA A 71 24.96 -2.46 11.27
N LYS A 72 23.80 -3.09 11.55
CA LYS A 72 23.71 -4.33 12.31
C LYS A 72 22.40 -5.07 11.99
N ASN A 73 22.49 -6.38 11.79
CA ASN A 73 21.34 -7.27 11.65
C ASN A 73 21.71 -8.66 12.17
N ASP A 74 21.63 -8.84 13.47
CA ASP A 74 21.89 -10.11 14.13
C ASP A 74 20.62 -10.65 14.83
N LYS A 75 20.79 -11.65 15.67
CA LYS A 75 19.68 -12.29 16.38
C LYS A 75 19.00 -11.34 17.38
N ASP A 76 19.72 -10.38 17.96
CA ASP A 76 19.25 -9.54 19.05
C ASP A 76 18.92 -8.10 18.63
N SER A 77 19.44 -7.65 17.47
CA SER A 77 19.31 -6.25 17.08
C SER A 77 19.23 -6.01 15.56
N LEU A 78 18.57 -4.91 15.22
CA LEU A 78 18.52 -4.35 13.88
C LEU A 78 18.89 -2.86 13.96
N CYS A 79 19.99 -2.47 13.31
CA CYS A 79 20.41 -1.08 13.20
C CYS A 79 20.56 -0.71 11.73
N ILE A 80 19.84 0.34 11.31
CA ILE A 80 19.76 0.81 9.91
C ILE A 80 20.12 2.28 9.89
N THR A 81 21.01 2.67 8.98
CA THR A 81 21.33 4.08 8.69
C THR A 81 20.74 4.46 7.35
N ILE A 82 20.09 5.63 7.27
CA ILE A 82 19.52 6.20 6.05
C ILE A 82 20.23 7.53 5.77
N PRO A 83 21.37 7.50 5.05
CA PRO A 83 22.24 8.68 4.90
C PRO A 83 21.55 9.87 4.24
N MET A 84 20.75 9.62 3.19
CA MET A 84 19.99 10.65 2.47
C MET A 84 19.08 11.46 3.38
N LEU A 85 18.48 10.82 4.40
CA LEU A 85 17.56 11.44 5.34
C LEU A 85 18.24 11.91 6.64
N LYS A 86 19.55 11.66 6.79
CA LYS A 86 20.29 11.85 8.04
C LYS A 86 19.57 11.18 9.23
N ALA A 87 19.10 9.96 8.98
CA ALA A 87 18.29 9.21 9.93
C ALA A 87 18.95 7.88 10.28
N VAL A 88 18.61 7.38 11.48
CA VAL A 88 19.07 6.10 12.00
C VAL A 88 17.92 5.42 12.71
N TYR A 89 17.74 4.12 12.45
CA TYR A 89 16.91 3.24 13.25
C TYR A 89 17.75 2.32 14.12
N ASN A 90 17.42 2.23 15.40
CA ASN A 90 18.02 1.29 16.33
C ASN A 90 16.93 0.50 17.04
N GLY A 91 16.96 -0.83 16.92
CA GLY A 91 15.97 -1.71 17.50
C GLY A 91 16.54 -2.97 18.13
N CYS A 92 15.88 -3.44 19.20
CA CYS A 92 16.05 -4.72 19.85
C CYS A 92 14.99 -5.71 19.35
N LYS A 93 15.38 -6.86 18.86
CA LYS A 93 14.48 -7.94 18.46
C LYS A 93 13.91 -8.61 19.71
N LEU A 94 12.58 -8.56 19.85
CA LEU A 94 11.86 -9.21 20.96
C LEU A 94 11.46 -10.64 20.59
N SER A 95 11.21 -10.88 19.30
CA SER A 95 10.84 -12.16 18.71
C SER A 95 11.21 -12.17 17.22
N ASP A 96 10.91 -13.25 16.51
CA ASP A 96 11.14 -13.38 15.08
C ASP A 96 10.27 -12.42 14.23
N ASP A 97 9.19 -11.88 14.81
CA ASP A 97 8.22 -11.02 14.16
C ASP A 97 8.10 -9.60 14.77
N SER A 98 8.88 -9.27 15.80
CA SER A 98 8.73 -8.01 16.55
C SER A 98 10.06 -7.42 16.96
N ILE A 99 10.20 -6.10 16.71
CA ILE A 99 11.37 -5.30 17.09
C ILE A 99 10.89 -4.05 17.81
N GLN A 100 11.40 -3.80 18.99
CA GLN A 100 11.18 -2.54 19.70
C GLN A 100 12.35 -1.59 19.41
N GLY A 101 12.05 -0.36 18.96
CA GLY A 101 13.12 0.52 18.54
C GLY A 101 12.77 1.99 18.50
N VAL A 102 13.76 2.76 18.07
CA VAL A 102 13.70 4.22 17.95
C VAL A 102 14.25 4.63 16.59
N PHE A 103 13.48 5.46 15.90
CA PHE A 103 13.88 6.14 14.68
C PHE A 103 14.33 7.55 15.04
N THR A 104 15.56 7.89 14.71
CA THR A 104 16.12 9.22 14.98
C THR A 104 16.41 9.93 13.68
N GLN A 105 15.87 11.14 13.50
CA GLN A 105 16.13 11.97 12.34
C GLN A 105 16.40 13.41 12.78
N ASN A 106 17.48 14.01 12.30
CA ASN A 106 17.90 15.39 12.64
C ASN A 106 17.92 15.66 14.16
N GLY A 107 18.31 14.66 14.97
CA GLY A 107 18.37 14.75 16.42
C GLY A 107 17.03 14.53 17.13
N ILE A 108 15.93 14.35 16.43
CA ILE A 108 14.61 14.02 16.99
C ILE A 108 14.47 12.50 17.03
N ALA A 109 14.25 11.96 18.23
CA ALA A 109 14.04 10.54 18.45
C ALA A 109 12.56 10.23 18.58
N LEU A 110 12.08 9.31 17.76
CA LEU A 110 10.67 8.88 17.70
C LEU A 110 10.59 7.37 17.97
N PRO A 111 9.73 6.92 18.88
CA PRO A 111 9.48 5.48 19.03
C PRO A 111 9.00 4.87 17.72
N LEU A 112 9.63 3.78 17.28
CA LEU A 112 9.22 3.00 16.12
C LEU A 112 9.39 1.52 16.43
N ASN A 113 8.28 0.87 16.74
CA ASN A 113 8.23 -0.56 16.91
C ASN A 113 7.89 -1.18 15.55
N LEU A 114 8.65 -2.19 15.15
CA LEU A 114 8.48 -2.87 13.88
C LEU A 114 7.85 -4.25 14.08
N LYS A 115 6.99 -4.63 13.14
CA LYS A 115 6.49 -6.00 12.97
C LYS A 115 6.96 -6.55 11.63
N ALA A 116 7.14 -7.86 11.59
CA ALA A 116 7.42 -8.54 10.33
C ALA A 116 6.22 -8.36 9.39
N GLY A 117 6.49 -7.90 8.18
CA GLY A 117 5.50 -7.64 7.14
C GLY A 117 5.79 -6.39 6.35
N ARG A 118 5.09 -6.29 5.22
CA ARG A 118 5.19 -5.15 4.31
C ARG A 118 4.53 -3.92 4.93
N VAL A 119 5.11 -2.77 4.63
CA VAL A 119 4.47 -1.49 4.94
C VAL A 119 3.29 -1.26 3.99
N GLU A 120 2.16 -0.87 4.57
CA GLU A 120 0.96 -0.49 3.81
C GLU A 120 0.57 0.95 4.18
N PRO A 121 0.04 1.73 3.24
CA PRO A 121 -0.43 3.07 3.53
C PRO A 121 -1.67 3.03 4.44
N ASP A 122 -1.69 3.91 5.46
CA ASP A 122 -2.86 4.05 6.36
C ASP A 122 -3.93 4.96 5.73
N ARG A 123 -4.41 4.58 4.53
CA ARG A 123 -5.49 5.28 3.82
C ARG A 123 -6.41 4.28 3.16
N ALA A 124 -7.70 4.61 3.12
CA ALA A 124 -8.64 3.91 2.26
C ALA A 124 -8.21 4.12 0.80
N GLN A 125 -7.73 3.06 0.13
CA GLN A 125 -7.28 3.13 -1.26
C GLN A 125 -8.40 2.77 -2.22
N THR A 126 -9.25 1.86 -1.81
CA THR A 126 -10.39 1.38 -2.59
C THR A 126 -11.54 1.11 -1.65
N PRO A 127 -12.75 1.59 -1.94
CA PRO A 127 -13.94 1.23 -1.18
C PRO A 127 -14.13 -0.28 -1.17
N GLN A 128 -14.54 -0.82 -0.03
CA GLN A 128 -15.00 -2.21 0.02
C GLN A 128 -16.28 -2.32 -0.80
N GLN A 129 -16.44 -3.46 -1.45
CA GLN A 129 -17.48 -3.78 -2.44
C GLN A 129 -18.80 -3.02 -2.18
N ALA A 130 -19.13 -2.14 -3.13
CA ALA A 130 -20.26 -1.25 -2.99
C ALA A 130 -21.52 -1.92 -3.53
N GLU A 131 -22.61 -1.83 -2.80
CA GLU A 131 -23.93 -2.32 -3.22
C GLU A 131 -24.68 -1.29 -4.08
N TYR A 132 -24.12 -0.09 -4.29
CA TYR A 132 -24.73 0.94 -5.12
C TYR A 132 -24.45 0.73 -6.62
N LYS A 133 -25.40 1.19 -7.46
CA LYS A 133 -25.26 1.13 -8.92
C LYS A 133 -24.26 2.16 -9.41
N THR A 134 -23.45 1.77 -10.40
CA THR A 134 -22.62 2.68 -11.20
C THR A 134 -22.95 2.55 -12.67
N GLU A 135 -22.75 3.64 -13.44
CA GLU A 135 -22.96 3.67 -14.87
C GLU A 135 -21.82 4.42 -15.55
N GLU A 136 -21.24 3.81 -16.58
CA GLU A 136 -20.26 4.48 -17.44
C GLU A 136 -21.01 5.42 -18.38
N VAL A 137 -20.61 6.68 -18.41
CA VAL A 137 -21.20 7.72 -19.21
C VAL A 137 -20.17 8.40 -20.10
N VAL A 138 -20.61 8.86 -21.27
CA VAL A 138 -19.81 9.70 -22.16
C VAL A 138 -20.62 10.94 -22.46
N PHE A 139 -20.01 12.09 -22.30
CA PHE A 139 -20.65 13.39 -22.65
C PHE A 139 -19.69 14.25 -23.47
N LYS A 140 -20.25 15.16 -24.25
CA LYS A 140 -19.49 16.01 -25.14
C LYS A 140 -19.31 17.41 -24.57
N ASN A 141 -18.13 17.94 -24.76
CA ASN A 141 -17.87 19.37 -24.64
C ASN A 141 -17.95 19.96 -26.03
N ASP A 142 -19.11 20.48 -26.36
CA ASP A 142 -19.41 21.03 -27.73
C ASP A 142 -18.51 22.23 -28.07
N ALA A 143 -18.05 22.99 -27.08
CA ALA A 143 -17.20 24.15 -27.30
C ALA A 143 -15.80 23.78 -27.83
N GLU A 144 -15.30 22.58 -27.46
CA GLU A 144 -13.94 22.14 -27.79
C GLU A 144 -13.92 20.80 -28.56
N GLY A 145 -15.07 20.21 -28.83
CA GLY A 145 -15.22 18.95 -29.57
C GLY A 145 -14.66 17.73 -28.81
N ALA A 146 -14.42 17.84 -27.51
CA ALA A 146 -13.90 16.74 -26.70
C ALA A 146 -15.03 15.81 -26.24
N GLU A 147 -14.75 14.50 -26.19
CA GLU A 147 -15.62 13.51 -25.54
C GLU A 147 -15.00 13.14 -24.18
N LEU A 148 -15.77 13.34 -23.12
CA LEU A 148 -15.36 13.05 -21.75
C LEU A 148 -16.05 11.78 -21.27
N ALA A 149 -15.27 10.81 -20.82
CA ALA A 149 -15.76 9.57 -20.23
C ALA A 149 -15.76 9.67 -18.71
N GLY A 150 -16.83 9.21 -18.09
CA GLY A 150 -16.98 9.29 -16.65
C GLY A 150 -17.77 8.12 -16.09
N THR A 151 -17.81 8.06 -14.74
CA THR A 151 -18.63 7.12 -13.99
C THR A 151 -19.64 7.91 -13.15
N LEU A 152 -20.92 7.69 -13.43
CA LEU A 152 -22.03 8.14 -12.60
C LEU A 152 -22.25 7.09 -11.51
N THR A 153 -22.18 7.52 -10.25
CA THR A 153 -22.43 6.68 -9.07
C THR A 153 -23.78 7.09 -8.47
N TYR A 154 -24.68 6.13 -8.33
CA TYR A 154 -26.02 6.34 -7.77
C TYR A 154 -25.99 6.13 -6.25
N PRO A 155 -26.86 6.79 -5.47
CA PRO A 155 -27.00 6.49 -4.06
C PRO A 155 -27.57 5.08 -3.82
N LEU A 156 -27.23 4.48 -2.68
CA LEU A 156 -27.74 3.14 -2.28
C LEU A 156 -29.26 3.05 -2.32
N ASN A 157 -29.94 4.11 -1.94
CA ASN A 157 -31.40 4.23 -1.87
C ASN A 157 -31.98 4.99 -3.06
N PHE A 158 -31.38 4.86 -4.24
CA PHE A 158 -31.78 5.62 -5.43
C PHE A 158 -33.26 5.46 -5.80
N ASP A 159 -33.83 4.26 -5.62
CA ASP A 159 -35.21 3.95 -5.94
C ASP A 159 -36.22 4.61 -4.97
N ASP A 160 -35.76 5.10 -3.81
CA ASP A 160 -36.57 5.80 -2.82
C ASP A 160 -36.75 7.29 -3.15
N PHE A 161 -36.00 7.82 -4.12
CA PHE A 161 -36.08 9.22 -4.50
C PHE A 161 -37.13 9.47 -5.59
N ASP A 162 -37.83 10.59 -5.50
CA ASP A 162 -38.62 11.11 -6.60
C ASP A 162 -37.71 11.52 -7.77
N LYS A 163 -38.16 11.31 -8.98
CA LYS A 163 -37.39 11.67 -10.19
C LYS A 163 -37.02 13.15 -10.18
N GLY A 164 -35.70 13.40 -10.27
CA GLY A 164 -35.14 14.75 -10.32
C GLY A 164 -34.85 15.38 -8.96
N THR A 165 -35.04 14.65 -7.85
CA THR A 165 -34.75 15.15 -6.49
C THR A 165 -33.44 14.66 -5.91
N VAL A 166 -32.75 13.72 -6.57
CA VAL A 166 -31.47 13.18 -6.09
C VAL A 166 -30.39 14.26 -6.17
N PRO A 167 -29.75 14.60 -5.04
CA PRO A 167 -28.62 15.53 -5.08
C PRO A 167 -27.45 14.88 -5.82
N VAL A 168 -26.75 15.66 -6.65
CA VAL A 168 -25.61 15.19 -7.45
C VAL A 168 -24.40 16.08 -7.22
N VAL A 169 -23.24 15.44 -6.98
CA VAL A 169 -21.94 16.12 -6.89
C VAL A 169 -21.15 15.83 -8.16
N LEU A 170 -20.75 16.88 -8.88
CA LEU A 170 -19.77 16.79 -9.94
C LEU A 170 -18.37 16.98 -9.34
N MET A 171 -17.50 16.00 -9.53
CA MET A 171 -16.11 16.06 -9.07
C MET A 171 -15.21 16.53 -10.21
N VAL A 172 -14.53 17.65 -9.97
CA VAL A 172 -13.62 18.26 -10.94
C VAL A 172 -12.18 18.08 -10.43
N SER A 173 -11.32 17.50 -11.25
CA SER A 173 -9.92 17.27 -10.96
C SER A 173 -9.12 18.57 -10.78
N GLY A 174 -7.95 18.47 -10.16
CA GLY A 174 -6.98 19.56 -10.05
C GLY A 174 -6.23 19.82 -11.35
N SER A 175 -5.08 20.52 -11.23
CA SER A 175 -4.22 20.83 -12.37
C SER A 175 -3.49 19.59 -12.88
N GLY A 176 -3.34 19.46 -14.18
CA GLY A 176 -2.64 18.35 -14.83
C GLY A 176 -3.60 17.35 -15.47
N SER A 177 -3.04 16.29 -16.04
CA SER A 177 -3.82 15.22 -16.68
C SER A 177 -4.21 14.17 -15.64
N GLN A 178 -5.45 14.22 -15.18
CA GLN A 178 -5.96 13.36 -14.12
C GLN A 178 -7.01 12.36 -14.65
N ASN A 179 -6.99 11.14 -14.11
CA ASN A 179 -8.10 10.22 -14.33
C ASN A 179 -9.26 10.55 -13.37
N ARG A 180 -10.42 9.96 -13.62
CA ARG A 180 -11.67 10.18 -12.86
C ARG A 180 -11.58 9.89 -11.35
N ASP A 181 -10.57 9.14 -10.92
CA ASP A 181 -10.35 8.80 -9.53
C ASP A 181 -9.33 9.73 -8.84
N GLU A 182 -8.71 10.64 -9.63
CA GLU A 182 -7.59 11.49 -9.21
C GLU A 182 -6.48 10.65 -8.54
N GLU A 183 -6.10 9.56 -9.21
CA GLU A 183 -5.24 8.53 -8.64
C GLU A 183 -3.80 9.01 -8.46
N ILE A 184 -3.34 8.97 -7.21
CA ILE A 184 -1.96 9.29 -6.84
C ILE A 184 -1.42 8.12 -6.00
N MET A 185 -0.35 7.46 -6.50
CA MET A 185 0.33 6.37 -5.77
C MET A 185 -0.60 5.25 -5.32
N GLY A 186 -1.57 4.89 -6.18
CA GLY A 186 -2.56 3.86 -5.88
C GLY A 186 -3.70 4.32 -4.94
N HIS A 187 -3.66 5.55 -4.43
CA HIS A 187 -4.77 6.14 -3.70
C HIS A 187 -5.74 6.82 -4.68
N LYS A 188 -7.04 6.57 -4.51
CA LYS A 188 -8.12 7.02 -5.40
C LYS A 188 -9.12 7.90 -4.65
N PRO A 189 -8.76 9.14 -4.32
CA PRO A 189 -9.56 9.98 -3.45
C PRO A 189 -10.98 10.20 -3.97
N PHE A 190 -11.18 10.42 -5.28
CA PHE A 190 -12.51 10.64 -5.83
C PHE A 190 -13.37 9.38 -5.77
N LEU A 191 -12.78 8.19 -5.93
CA LEU A 191 -13.51 6.93 -5.75
C LEU A 191 -13.98 6.76 -4.29
N VAL A 192 -13.11 7.09 -3.32
CA VAL A 192 -13.44 7.02 -1.88
C VAL A 192 -14.54 8.02 -1.52
N ILE A 193 -14.48 9.25 -2.05
CA ILE A 193 -15.51 10.27 -1.83
C ILE A 193 -16.83 9.83 -2.47
N ALA A 194 -16.83 9.29 -3.70
CA ALA A 194 -18.02 8.80 -4.37
C ALA A 194 -18.70 7.67 -3.60
N ASP A 195 -17.95 6.74 -3.06
CA ASP A 195 -18.46 5.69 -2.18
C ASP A 195 -19.15 6.26 -0.93
N TYR A 196 -18.51 7.21 -0.27
CA TYR A 196 -19.09 7.88 0.89
C TYR A 196 -20.38 8.61 0.55
N LEU A 197 -20.40 9.36 -0.56
CA LEU A 197 -21.58 10.10 -1.02
C LEU A 197 -22.73 9.14 -1.33
N ALA A 198 -22.47 8.05 -2.06
CA ALA A 198 -23.50 7.06 -2.40
C ALA A 198 -24.14 6.43 -1.17
N LYS A 199 -23.36 6.12 -0.14
CA LYS A 199 -23.84 5.60 1.15
C LYS A 199 -24.65 6.62 1.95
N ASN A 200 -24.53 7.91 1.61
CA ASN A 200 -25.26 9.01 2.27
C ASN A 200 -26.35 9.64 1.38
N GLY A 201 -26.85 8.93 0.36
CA GLY A 201 -27.98 9.37 -0.43
C GLY A 201 -27.65 10.41 -1.50
N ILE A 202 -26.38 10.56 -1.88
CA ILE A 202 -25.91 11.57 -2.84
C ILE A 202 -25.27 10.86 -4.04
N ALA A 203 -25.75 11.19 -5.23
CA ALA A 203 -25.12 10.74 -6.48
C ALA A 203 -23.83 11.53 -6.76
N SER A 204 -22.93 10.95 -7.55
CA SER A 204 -21.73 11.66 -7.98
C SER A 204 -21.33 11.31 -9.41
N LEU A 205 -20.78 12.28 -10.13
CA LEU A 205 -20.15 12.10 -11.43
C LEU A 205 -18.65 12.40 -11.31
N ARG A 206 -17.84 11.43 -11.67
CA ARG A 206 -16.39 11.53 -11.82
C ARG A 206 -16.05 11.32 -13.28
N TYR A 207 -15.13 12.09 -13.85
CA TYR A 207 -14.76 11.94 -15.26
C TYR A 207 -13.26 12.10 -15.47
N ASP A 208 -12.76 11.47 -16.53
CA ASP A 208 -11.36 11.58 -16.94
C ASP A 208 -11.12 12.90 -17.67
N ASP A 209 -10.00 13.54 -17.44
CA ASP A 209 -9.60 14.73 -18.20
C ASP A 209 -9.43 14.41 -19.68
N ARG A 210 -9.42 15.43 -20.53
CA ARG A 210 -9.22 15.30 -21.97
C ARG A 210 -7.95 14.53 -22.31
N GLY A 211 -8.10 13.49 -23.12
CA GLY A 211 -6.99 12.63 -23.53
C GLY A 211 -6.47 11.69 -22.45
N VAL A 212 -7.17 11.55 -21.34
CA VAL A 212 -6.85 10.65 -20.24
C VAL A 212 -7.89 9.54 -20.15
N GLY A 213 -7.47 8.33 -19.75
CA GLY A 213 -8.37 7.21 -19.53
C GLY A 213 -9.27 6.91 -20.72
N GLY A 214 -10.59 7.02 -20.51
CA GLY A 214 -11.59 6.84 -21.56
C GLY A 214 -11.96 8.11 -22.34
N SER A 215 -11.48 9.28 -21.91
CA SER A 215 -11.76 10.57 -22.55
C SER A 215 -10.90 10.80 -23.79
N LYS A 216 -11.50 11.38 -24.82
CA LYS A 216 -10.78 11.74 -26.04
C LYS A 216 -10.44 13.22 -26.03
N ALA A 217 -9.22 13.56 -26.47
CA ALA A 217 -8.91 14.91 -26.87
C ALA A 217 -9.75 15.29 -28.08
N SER A 218 -9.98 16.59 -28.29
CA SER A 218 -10.69 17.07 -29.48
C SER A 218 -10.10 16.45 -30.76
N VAL A 219 -10.99 16.04 -31.66
CA VAL A 219 -10.67 15.56 -33.02
C VAL A 219 -10.19 16.73 -33.87
#